data_06ded2d86dd42f8eab728bb9f1999061
#
_entry.id   06ded2d86dd42f8eab728bb9f1999061
#
_cell.length_a   1.000
_cell.length_b   1.000
_cell.length_c   1.000
_cell.angle_alpha   90.00
_cell.angle_beta   90.00
_cell.angle_gamma   90.00
#
_symmetry.space_group_name_H-M   'P 1'
#
loop_
_entity.id
_entity.type
_entity.pdbx_description
1 polymer ?
#
loop_
_entity_poly.entity_id
_entity_poly.type
_entity_poly.pdbx_seq_one_letter_code
_entity_poly.pdbx_strand_id
1 'polypeptide(L)'
;MGKEEYISRLIDSMQTTVGTLSKEVLMVINRDEVKLKEKAFTAYVFNACLMGVDFVYINVSISALAALKADNVHAKRYHWKNVVAGISEGIKYVYTFKGNEKKTLIGYLKTILNDSDMMIPEITDSLSVLQVLLDRLTANWDGKDMRDIALHYDKSTEKLIKETVGITDEEPYASLLSDYLLIMNILHCICMYGFIQSLINRDLCFNDILQDETSEHVGNDKHKNAIHALLKEKTFKTAIEEYLEEYGKRFLDSCSVFEKLHKVYELLGCEGELKHSNNHLGKLYKLHNLYSLMLYSMLDLLSITDSYLSSCTEMEAAMNMRYFLIVKTSVLTQIVGYTEEEASVSLWSEIKELIPESDSQLNDMAVTMESHLRESVMDIDIKRKRAKLVHLTFSKNKPGKVKEILSVLDTFDPLSEFYKVLDIIKLLIKVIKFLDSLIVSMDKEITIENQKLLDKIRSMSSSLRDMIERNVKDK
;
A
#
# COMPACT_ATOMS: atom_id res chain seq x y z
N MET A 1 25.16 -22.59 3.39
CA MET A 1 23.70 -22.57 3.11
C MET A 1 23.51 -21.75 1.85
N GLY A 2 22.87 -22.31 0.83
CA GLY A 2 22.59 -21.58 -0.40
C GLY A 2 21.50 -20.52 -0.18
N LYS A 3 21.43 -19.50 -1.05
CA LYS A 3 20.41 -18.43 -0.97
C LYS A 3 18.99 -19.01 -0.95
N GLU A 4 18.70 -20.00 -1.80
CA GLU A 4 17.40 -20.67 -1.87
C GLU A 4 17.03 -21.41 -0.58
N GLU A 5 17.97 -22.12 0.02
CA GLU A 5 17.76 -22.83 1.30
C GLU A 5 17.49 -21.83 2.44
N TYR A 6 18.17 -20.67 2.44
CA TYR A 6 17.93 -19.61 3.41
C TYR A 6 16.52 -19.03 3.26
N ILE A 7 16.10 -18.70 2.03
CA ILE A 7 14.76 -18.17 1.74
C ILE A 7 13.68 -19.18 2.14
N SER A 8 13.84 -20.46 1.79
CA SER A 8 12.89 -21.50 2.18
C SER A 8 12.71 -21.58 3.71
N ARG A 9 13.80 -21.59 4.48
CA ARG A 9 13.73 -21.60 5.95
C ARG A 9 13.10 -20.33 6.52
N LEU A 10 13.35 -19.18 5.90
CA LEU A 10 12.73 -17.92 6.30
C LEU A 10 11.21 -17.95 6.06
N ILE A 11 10.78 -18.47 4.93
CA ILE A 11 9.35 -18.68 4.62
C ILE A 11 8.69 -19.58 5.66
N ASP A 12 9.30 -20.73 5.97
CA ASP A 12 8.77 -21.69 6.97
C ASP A 12 8.67 -21.05 8.37
N SER A 13 9.71 -20.29 8.76
CA SER A 13 9.73 -19.56 10.03
C SER A 13 8.64 -18.50 10.08
N MET A 14 8.48 -17.71 9.02
CA MET A 14 7.44 -16.67 8.93
C MET A 14 6.02 -17.26 8.91
N GLN A 15 5.81 -18.39 8.22
CA GLN A 15 4.53 -19.11 8.25
C GLN A 15 4.17 -19.58 9.66
N THR A 16 5.14 -20.14 10.37
CA THR A 16 4.95 -20.56 11.77
C THR A 16 4.61 -19.36 12.65
N THR A 17 5.35 -18.25 12.49
CA THR A 17 5.10 -17.00 13.24
C THR A 17 3.71 -16.47 12.98
N VAL A 18 3.29 -16.34 11.71
CA VAL A 18 1.95 -15.89 11.32
C VAL A 18 0.88 -16.80 11.89
N GLY A 19 1.08 -18.13 11.83
CA GLY A 19 0.14 -19.12 12.39
C GLY A 19 0.00 -19.02 13.91
N THR A 20 1.09 -18.81 14.62
CA THR A 20 1.10 -18.64 16.08
C THR A 20 0.44 -17.33 16.48
N LEU A 21 0.85 -16.20 15.89
CA LEU A 21 0.27 -14.89 16.16
C LEU A 21 -1.22 -14.83 15.81
N SER A 22 -1.65 -15.51 14.75
CA SER A 22 -3.07 -15.58 14.39
C SER A 22 -3.91 -16.21 15.50
N LYS A 23 -3.42 -17.30 16.11
CA LYS A 23 -4.09 -17.94 17.24
C LYS A 23 -4.09 -17.05 18.48
N GLU A 24 -2.98 -16.39 18.76
CA GLU A 24 -2.83 -15.47 19.90
C GLU A 24 -3.76 -14.27 19.79
N VAL A 25 -3.82 -13.62 18.62
CA VAL A 25 -4.75 -12.50 18.36
C VAL A 25 -6.20 -12.97 18.58
N LEU A 26 -6.58 -14.14 18.09
CA LEU A 26 -7.91 -14.69 18.31
C LEU A 26 -8.20 -14.95 19.79
N MET A 27 -7.23 -15.51 20.52
CA MET A 27 -7.38 -15.71 21.98
C MET A 27 -7.53 -14.39 22.74
N VAL A 28 -6.76 -13.36 22.35
CA VAL A 28 -6.82 -12.03 22.99
C VAL A 28 -8.17 -11.36 22.71
N ILE A 29 -8.69 -11.48 21.49
CA ILE A 29 -9.99 -10.92 21.08
C ILE A 29 -11.14 -11.57 21.84
N ASN A 30 -11.08 -12.88 22.08
CA ASN A 30 -12.12 -13.64 22.75
C ASN A 30 -12.11 -13.50 24.27
N ARG A 31 -11.23 -12.67 24.86
CA ARG A 31 -11.27 -12.34 26.29
C ARG A 31 -12.41 -11.37 26.59
N ASP A 32 -13.09 -11.59 27.70
CA ASP A 32 -14.16 -10.71 28.16
C ASP A 32 -13.61 -9.41 28.74
N GLU A 33 -13.63 -8.36 27.92
CA GLU A 33 -13.14 -7.04 28.31
C GLU A 33 -13.92 -6.41 29.46
N VAL A 34 -15.22 -6.70 29.58
CA VAL A 34 -16.05 -6.17 30.65
C VAL A 34 -15.61 -6.80 31.96
N LYS A 35 -15.53 -8.14 32.02
CA LYS A 35 -15.03 -8.87 33.19
C LYS A 35 -13.61 -8.44 33.56
N LEU A 36 -12.69 -8.31 32.56
CA LEU A 36 -11.32 -7.83 32.81
C LEU A 36 -11.30 -6.41 33.39
N LYS A 37 -12.07 -5.49 32.82
CA LYS A 37 -12.12 -4.10 33.28
C LYS A 37 -12.68 -3.98 34.69
N GLU A 38 -13.68 -4.79 35.03
CA GLU A 38 -14.31 -4.75 36.36
C GLU A 38 -13.46 -5.45 37.45
N LYS A 39 -12.88 -6.63 37.10
CA LYS A 39 -12.18 -7.46 38.09
C LYS A 39 -10.68 -7.21 38.16
N ALA A 40 -10.06 -6.85 37.06
CA ALA A 40 -8.60 -6.68 36.92
C ALA A 40 -8.25 -5.61 35.89
N PHE A 41 -8.44 -4.34 36.23
CA PHE A 41 -8.22 -3.21 35.30
C PHE A 41 -6.81 -3.19 34.69
N THR A 42 -5.78 -3.51 35.47
CA THR A 42 -4.40 -3.60 34.98
C THR A 42 -4.26 -4.69 33.92
N ALA A 43 -4.86 -5.87 34.13
CA ALA A 43 -4.89 -6.95 33.14
C ALA A 43 -5.64 -6.52 31.86
N TYR A 44 -6.76 -5.79 32.00
CA TYR A 44 -7.48 -5.22 30.85
C TYR A 44 -6.56 -4.31 30.00
N VAL A 45 -5.78 -3.47 30.64
CA VAL A 45 -4.85 -2.56 29.94
C VAL A 45 -3.75 -3.34 29.22
N PHE A 46 -3.10 -4.30 29.90
CA PHE A 46 -2.07 -5.13 29.24
C PHE A 46 -2.67 -5.97 28.10
N ASN A 47 -3.88 -6.48 28.25
CA ASN A 47 -4.59 -7.18 27.18
C ASN A 47 -4.78 -6.30 25.93
N ALA A 48 -5.15 -5.05 26.12
CA ALA A 48 -5.34 -4.10 25.03
C ALA A 48 -4.01 -3.69 24.37
N CYS A 49 -2.94 -3.55 25.17
CA CYS A 49 -1.58 -3.29 24.64
C CYS A 49 -1.08 -4.50 23.85
N LEU A 50 -1.25 -5.71 24.38
CA LEU A 50 -0.90 -6.97 23.72
C LEU A 50 -1.60 -7.10 22.36
N MET A 51 -2.92 -6.88 22.34
CA MET A 51 -3.70 -6.91 21.10
C MET A 51 -3.14 -5.93 20.04
N GLY A 52 -2.76 -4.72 20.45
CA GLY A 52 -2.17 -3.74 19.55
C GLY A 52 -0.80 -4.15 19.02
N VAL A 53 0.08 -4.69 19.87
CA VAL A 53 1.41 -5.22 19.50
C VAL A 53 1.25 -6.39 18.53
N ASP A 54 0.41 -7.38 18.85
CA ASP A 54 0.21 -8.56 18.02
C ASP A 54 -0.39 -8.20 16.67
N PHE A 55 -1.29 -7.20 16.64
CA PHE A 55 -1.87 -6.73 15.39
C PHE A 55 -0.84 -6.09 14.45
N VAL A 56 0.04 -5.21 14.95
CA VAL A 56 1.08 -4.62 14.10
C VAL A 56 2.16 -5.62 13.75
N TYR A 57 2.44 -6.58 14.63
CA TYR A 57 3.37 -7.68 14.39
C TYR A 57 2.89 -8.58 13.25
N ILE A 58 1.65 -9.10 13.36
CA ILE A 58 1.08 -10.00 12.35
C ILE A 58 0.90 -9.29 10.99
N ASN A 59 0.54 -8.02 11.00
CA ASN A 59 0.35 -7.23 9.80
C ASN A 59 1.62 -7.15 8.94
N VAL A 60 2.77 -6.87 9.56
CA VAL A 60 4.06 -6.83 8.87
C VAL A 60 4.51 -8.24 8.48
N SER A 61 4.30 -9.23 9.36
CA SER A 61 4.67 -10.63 9.09
C SER A 61 3.92 -11.22 7.89
N ILE A 62 2.63 -10.92 7.73
CA ILE A 62 1.83 -11.35 6.57
C ILE A 62 2.35 -10.71 5.29
N SER A 63 2.63 -9.40 5.30
CA SER A 63 3.18 -8.71 4.14
C SER A 63 4.57 -9.23 3.75
N ALA A 64 5.42 -9.51 4.74
CA ALA A 64 6.74 -10.09 4.52
C ALA A 64 6.66 -11.51 3.95
N LEU A 65 5.77 -12.34 4.49
CA LEU A 65 5.53 -13.69 3.98
C LEU A 65 5.03 -13.67 2.53
N ALA A 66 4.12 -12.76 2.21
CA ALA A 66 3.63 -12.56 0.84
C ALA A 66 4.76 -12.08 -0.09
N ALA A 67 5.64 -11.17 0.36
CA ALA A 67 6.81 -10.73 -0.40
C ALA A 67 7.78 -11.89 -0.72
N LEU A 68 8.03 -12.76 0.27
CA LEU A 68 8.95 -13.89 0.12
C LEU A 68 8.39 -14.98 -0.78
N LYS A 69 7.07 -15.17 -0.81
CA LYS A 69 6.39 -16.17 -1.64
C LYS A 69 6.08 -15.69 -3.06
N ALA A 70 6.12 -14.39 -3.30
CA ALA A 70 5.75 -13.83 -4.60
C ALA A 70 6.78 -14.19 -5.68
N ASP A 71 6.35 -14.89 -6.72
CA ASP A 71 7.15 -15.20 -7.90
C ASP A 71 7.23 -13.98 -8.85
N ASN A 72 6.15 -13.22 -8.94
CA ASN A 72 6.08 -12.02 -9.77
C ASN A 72 6.80 -10.84 -9.11
N VAL A 73 7.69 -10.18 -9.86
CA VAL A 73 8.51 -9.07 -9.34
C VAL A 73 7.68 -7.87 -8.88
N HIS A 74 6.53 -7.60 -9.50
CA HIS A 74 5.66 -6.48 -9.13
C HIS A 74 4.88 -6.78 -7.87
N ALA A 75 4.36 -8.01 -7.72
CA ALA A 75 3.76 -8.48 -6.48
C ALA A 75 4.78 -8.44 -5.32
N LYS A 76 6.01 -8.90 -5.56
CA LYS A 76 7.10 -8.82 -4.58
C LYS A 76 7.38 -7.38 -4.14
N ARG A 77 7.51 -6.43 -5.08
CA ARG A 77 7.68 -4.99 -4.79
C ARG A 77 6.52 -4.41 -4.00
N TYR A 78 5.29 -4.75 -4.40
CA TYR A 78 4.09 -4.33 -3.69
C TYR A 78 4.11 -4.78 -2.23
N HIS A 79 4.46 -6.01 -1.95
CA HIS A 79 4.50 -6.54 -0.59
C HIS A 79 5.64 -5.95 0.23
N TRP A 80 6.85 -5.77 -0.33
CA TRP A 80 7.93 -5.07 0.36
C TRP A 80 7.58 -3.61 0.68
N LYS A 81 6.90 -2.92 -0.22
CA LYS A 81 6.33 -1.59 0.05
C LYS A 81 5.41 -1.62 1.27
N ASN A 82 4.54 -2.63 1.38
CA ASN A 82 3.65 -2.79 2.52
C ASN A 82 4.38 -3.17 3.82
N VAL A 83 5.45 -3.96 3.75
CA VAL A 83 6.33 -4.23 4.90
C VAL A 83 6.89 -2.91 5.44
N VAL A 84 7.47 -2.08 4.58
CA VAL A 84 8.03 -0.78 4.94
C VAL A 84 6.98 0.14 5.54
N ALA A 85 5.80 0.25 4.91
CA ALA A 85 4.69 1.03 5.42
C ALA A 85 4.19 0.50 6.78
N GLY A 86 4.06 -0.80 6.91
CA GLY A 86 3.65 -1.47 8.14
C GLY A 86 4.62 -1.27 9.29
N ILE A 87 5.93 -1.36 9.03
CA ILE A 87 6.98 -1.04 10.00
C ILE A 87 6.88 0.43 10.43
N SER A 88 6.72 1.37 9.50
CA SER A 88 6.59 2.79 9.82
C SER A 88 5.36 3.07 10.71
N GLU A 89 4.22 2.49 10.40
CA GLU A 89 3.01 2.65 11.22
C GLU A 89 3.14 1.92 12.58
N GLY A 90 3.76 0.75 12.61
CA GLY A 90 4.04 0.01 13.84
C GLY A 90 4.97 0.77 14.77
N ILE A 91 6.05 1.36 14.25
CA ILE A 91 6.95 2.20 15.04
C ILE A 91 6.23 3.43 15.59
N LYS A 92 5.37 4.08 14.80
CA LYS A 92 4.56 5.20 15.30
C LYS A 92 3.59 4.80 16.40
N TYR A 93 3.07 3.58 16.34
CA TYR A 93 2.21 3.03 17.39
C TYR A 93 2.97 2.80 18.69
N VAL A 94 4.20 2.27 18.59
CA VAL A 94 5.05 1.87 19.70
C VAL A 94 5.86 3.05 20.24
N TYR A 95 6.46 3.85 19.34
CA TYR A 95 7.45 4.88 19.67
C TYR A 95 7.33 6.05 18.68
N THR A 96 7.07 7.25 19.18
CA THR A 96 6.95 8.41 18.28
C THR A 96 8.31 9.01 17.94
N PHE A 97 8.53 9.32 16.66
CA PHE A 97 9.70 10.07 16.17
C PHE A 97 9.83 11.51 16.73
N LYS A 98 8.84 12.02 17.49
CA LYS A 98 8.77 13.42 17.94
C LYS A 98 8.96 13.64 19.45
N GLY A 99 9.63 12.70 20.12
CA GLY A 99 10.14 12.96 21.48
C GLY A 99 9.13 13.05 22.62
N ASN A 100 7.86 12.72 22.41
CA ASN A 100 6.87 12.67 23.50
C ASN A 100 6.62 11.24 23.95
N GLU A 101 7.62 10.66 24.63
CA GLU A 101 7.61 9.28 25.12
C GLU A 101 6.35 8.93 25.95
N LYS A 102 5.86 9.88 26.75
CA LYS A 102 4.66 9.67 27.60
C LYS A 102 3.37 9.36 26.81
N LYS A 103 3.34 9.66 25.52
CA LYS A 103 2.19 9.40 24.64
C LYS A 103 2.34 8.14 23.79
N THR A 104 3.41 7.37 23.98
CA THR A 104 3.71 6.15 23.24
C THR A 104 3.28 4.93 24.04
N LEU A 105 3.16 3.80 23.33
CA LEU A 105 2.91 2.51 24.00
C LEU A 105 4.02 2.20 25.02
N ILE A 106 5.29 2.38 24.66
CA ILE A 106 6.42 2.11 25.55
C ILE A 106 6.37 3.00 26.80
N GLY A 107 6.18 4.29 26.67
CA GLY A 107 6.05 5.18 27.82
C GLY A 107 4.86 4.85 28.72
N TYR A 108 3.78 4.38 28.12
CA TYR A 108 2.63 3.91 28.87
C TYR A 108 2.88 2.59 29.60
N LEU A 109 3.55 1.61 28.94
CA LEU A 109 3.95 0.36 29.56
C LEU A 109 4.91 0.58 30.74
N LYS A 110 5.94 1.42 30.58
CA LYS A 110 6.83 1.81 31.66
C LYS A 110 6.07 2.39 32.87
N THR A 111 5.09 3.24 32.61
CA THR A 111 4.27 3.83 33.69
C THR A 111 3.48 2.77 34.42
N ILE A 112 2.75 1.90 33.71
CA ILE A 112 1.89 0.89 34.35
C ILE A 112 2.71 -0.16 35.09
N LEU A 113 3.84 -0.59 34.52
CA LEU A 113 4.73 -1.56 35.19
C LEU A 113 5.27 -1.01 36.50
N ASN A 114 5.66 0.28 36.55
CA ASN A 114 6.06 0.95 37.78
C ASN A 114 4.94 1.11 38.78
N ASP A 115 3.78 1.60 38.32
CA ASP A 115 2.62 1.86 39.20
C ASP A 115 2.02 0.57 39.80
N SER A 116 2.32 -0.58 39.20
CA SER A 116 1.83 -1.90 39.62
C SER A 116 2.88 -2.78 40.28
N ASP A 117 4.07 -2.21 40.62
CA ASP A 117 5.21 -2.92 41.21
C ASP A 117 5.65 -4.16 40.40
N MET A 118 5.52 -4.10 39.07
CA MET A 118 5.88 -5.20 38.14
C MET A 118 7.23 -4.96 37.44
N MET A 119 7.95 -3.89 37.82
CA MET A 119 9.23 -3.55 37.23
C MET A 119 10.35 -4.37 37.89
N ILE A 120 10.59 -5.56 37.34
CA ILE A 120 11.69 -6.44 37.76
C ILE A 120 12.94 -6.20 36.90
N PRO A 121 14.13 -6.65 37.30
CA PRO A 121 15.39 -6.44 36.56
C PRO A 121 15.29 -6.92 35.11
N GLU A 122 14.72 -8.07 34.87
CA GLU A 122 14.55 -8.68 33.54
C GLU A 122 13.70 -7.83 32.58
N ILE A 123 12.69 -7.17 33.12
CA ILE A 123 11.85 -6.22 32.36
C ILE A 123 12.63 -4.93 32.10
N THR A 124 13.39 -4.44 33.06
CA THR A 124 14.26 -3.26 32.90
C THR A 124 15.29 -3.48 31.81
N ASP A 125 15.96 -4.66 31.83
CA ASP A 125 16.94 -5.05 30.81
C ASP A 125 16.27 -5.17 29.42
N SER A 126 15.10 -5.79 29.34
CA SER A 126 14.33 -5.93 28.11
C SER A 126 13.94 -4.55 27.52
N LEU A 127 13.50 -3.61 28.36
CA LEU A 127 13.19 -2.24 27.94
C LEU A 127 14.44 -1.48 27.49
N SER A 128 15.60 -1.76 28.07
CA SER A 128 16.87 -1.15 27.68
C SER A 128 17.33 -1.67 26.30
N VAL A 129 17.24 -2.99 26.05
CA VAL A 129 17.50 -3.58 24.74
C VAL A 129 16.54 -3.04 23.69
N LEU A 130 15.25 -2.95 24.04
CA LEU A 130 14.22 -2.39 23.17
C LEU A 130 14.54 -0.94 22.75
N GLN A 131 15.01 -0.11 23.69
CA GLN A 131 15.38 1.28 23.37
C GLN A 131 16.54 1.33 22.37
N VAL A 132 17.59 0.51 22.57
CA VAL A 132 18.73 0.44 21.63
C VAL A 132 18.29 0.01 20.23
N LEU A 133 17.40 -0.98 20.13
CA LEU A 133 16.87 -1.44 18.84
C LEU A 133 16.03 -0.35 18.14
N LEU A 134 15.20 0.35 18.89
CA LEU A 134 14.38 1.46 18.36
C LEU A 134 15.25 2.62 17.90
N ASP A 135 16.25 3.00 18.68
CA ASP A 135 17.18 4.09 18.31
C ASP A 135 17.94 3.72 17.01
N ARG A 136 18.38 2.47 16.89
CA ARG A 136 19.03 1.96 15.67
C ARG A 136 18.08 2.00 14.47
N LEU A 137 16.85 1.51 14.66
CA LEU A 137 15.86 1.45 13.60
C LEU A 137 15.44 2.85 13.14
N THR A 138 15.30 3.80 14.07
CA THR A 138 14.87 5.17 13.77
C THR A 138 15.98 6.06 13.22
N ALA A 139 17.24 5.85 13.63
CA ALA A 139 18.39 6.62 13.15
C ALA A 139 18.71 6.38 11.67
N ASN A 140 18.44 5.18 11.17
CA ASN A 140 18.77 4.76 9.80
C ASN A 140 17.52 4.75 8.88
N TRP A 141 16.39 5.25 9.37
CA TRP A 141 15.11 5.10 8.69
C TRP A 141 14.70 6.35 7.93
N ASP A 142 14.72 6.26 6.61
CA ASP A 142 14.12 7.24 5.69
C ASP A 142 12.90 6.66 4.94
N GLY A 143 12.11 5.85 5.63
CA GLY A 143 10.93 5.18 5.05
C GLY A 143 9.70 6.08 4.87
N LYS A 144 9.82 7.40 5.07
CA LYS A 144 8.68 8.32 4.96
C LYS A 144 8.13 8.35 3.53
N ASP A 145 9.00 8.48 2.55
CA ASP A 145 8.61 8.58 1.14
C ASP A 145 7.99 7.26 0.65
N MET A 146 8.59 6.13 1.00
CA MET A 146 8.04 4.81 0.70
C MET A 146 6.65 4.61 1.34
N ARG A 147 6.50 5.00 2.61
CA ARG A 147 5.20 4.95 3.30
C ARG A 147 4.15 5.82 2.62
N ASP A 148 4.54 7.04 2.26
CA ASP A 148 3.62 8.00 1.63
C ASP A 148 3.18 7.48 0.25
N ILE A 149 4.08 6.87 -0.53
CA ILE A 149 3.73 6.17 -1.78
C ILE A 149 2.81 4.97 -1.50
N ALA A 150 3.12 4.16 -0.49
CA ALA A 150 2.37 2.95 -0.19
C ALA A 150 0.93 3.23 0.26
N LEU A 151 0.72 4.29 1.04
CA LEU A 151 -0.57 4.59 1.68
C LEU A 151 -1.35 5.72 1.01
N HIS A 152 -0.68 6.65 0.32
CA HIS A 152 -1.26 7.89 -0.18
C HIS A 152 -1.19 8.07 -1.69
N TYR A 153 -0.47 7.19 -2.40
CA TYR A 153 -0.31 7.26 -3.87
C TYR A 153 0.15 8.63 -4.34
N ASP A 154 1.44 8.94 -4.14
CA ASP A 154 2.04 10.17 -4.66
C ASP A 154 1.86 10.26 -6.19
N LYS A 155 1.53 11.44 -6.70
CA LYS A 155 1.26 11.68 -8.13
C LYS A 155 2.54 11.84 -8.97
N SER A 156 3.71 11.51 -8.44
CA SER A 156 4.98 11.62 -9.14
C SER A 156 5.52 10.26 -9.56
N THR A 157 5.52 9.99 -10.87
CA THR A 157 6.15 8.78 -11.44
C THR A 157 7.64 8.73 -11.13
N GLU A 158 8.34 9.87 -11.12
CA GLU A 158 9.77 9.95 -10.77
C GLU A 158 10.02 9.41 -9.36
N LYS A 159 9.25 9.89 -8.39
CA LYS A 159 9.33 9.42 -7.01
C LYS A 159 8.94 7.95 -6.90
N LEU A 160 7.91 7.54 -7.62
CA LEU A 160 7.45 6.16 -7.68
C LEU A 160 8.53 5.22 -8.27
N ILE A 161 9.21 5.62 -9.33
CA ILE A 161 10.30 4.86 -9.92
C ILE A 161 11.45 4.72 -8.92
N LYS A 162 11.89 5.84 -8.32
CA LYS A 162 12.98 5.85 -7.35
C LYS A 162 12.71 4.93 -6.15
N GLU A 163 11.51 5.01 -5.58
CA GLU A 163 11.21 4.35 -4.31
C GLU A 163 10.68 2.91 -4.48
N THR A 164 10.12 2.56 -5.62
CA THR A 164 9.47 1.26 -5.82
C THR A 164 10.12 0.38 -6.88
N VAL A 165 10.54 0.93 -8.03
CA VAL A 165 11.17 0.15 -9.10
C VAL A 165 12.59 -0.27 -8.70
N GLY A 166 13.27 0.54 -7.88
CA GLY A 166 14.58 0.23 -7.31
C GLY A 166 14.58 -0.89 -6.26
N ILE A 167 13.42 -1.35 -5.76
CA ILE A 167 13.32 -2.48 -4.83
C ILE A 167 13.57 -3.79 -5.61
N THR A 168 14.83 -4.10 -5.84
CA THR A 168 15.24 -5.35 -6.49
C THR A 168 15.92 -6.30 -5.53
N ASP A 169 16.56 -5.76 -4.47
CA ASP A 169 17.30 -6.53 -3.49
C ASP A 169 16.51 -6.67 -2.18
N GLU A 170 16.51 -7.89 -1.64
CA GLU A 170 15.82 -8.24 -0.40
C GLU A 170 16.64 -7.89 0.85
N GLU A 171 17.98 -7.82 0.73
CA GLU A 171 18.90 -7.68 1.87
C GLU A 171 18.64 -6.45 2.76
N PRO A 172 18.45 -5.24 2.24
CA PRO A 172 18.21 -4.07 3.09
C PRO A 172 16.92 -4.20 3.91
N TYR A 173 15.89 -4.81 3.32
CA TYR A 173 14.59 -4.99 3.97
C TYR A 173 14.60 -6.15 4.95
N ALA A 174 15.39 -7.19 4.73
CA ALA A 174 15.52 -8.32 5.62
C ALA A 174 16.13 -7.91 6.98
N SER A 175 17.17 -7.06 6.99
CA SER A 175 17.75 -6.53 8.22
C SER A 175 16.76 -5.66 9.00
N LEU A 176 16.06 -4.75 8.29
CA LEU A 176 15.02 -3.89 8.85
C LEU A 176 13.88 -4.70 9.46
N LEU A 177 13.40 -5.71 8.72
CA LEU A 177 12.36 -6.63 9.17
C LEU A 177 12.80 -7.39 10.42
N SER A 178 14.05 -7.89 10.45
CA SER A 178 14.60 -8.63 11.60
C SER A 178 14.59 -7.79 12.88
N ASP A 179 15.07 -6.54 12.80
CA ASP A 179 15.06 -5.62 13.95
C ASP A 179 13.62 -5.31 14.40
N TYR A 180 12.72 -5.07 13.47
CA TYR A 180 11.32 -4.81 13.78
C TYR A 180 10.64 -6.01 14.46
N LEU A 181 10.83 -7.23 13.93
CA LEU A 181 10.24 -8.45 14.50
C LEU A 181 10.77 -8.71 15.91
N LEU A 182 12.06 -8.44 16.15
CA LEU A 182 12.65 -8.56 17.49
C LEU A 182 12.04 -7.54 18.48
N ILE A 183 11.85 -6.29 18.04
CA ILE A 183 11.16 -5.25 18.82
C ILE A 183 9.75 -5.71 19.20
N MET A 184 8.98 -6.21 18.22
CA MET A 184 7.61 -6.67 18.47
C MET A 184 7.56 -7.86 19.40
N ASN A 185 8.50 -8.81 19.27
CA ASN A 185 8.59 -9.98 20.16
C ASN A 185 8.89 -9.57 21.60
N ILE A 186 9.84 -8.66 21.83
CA ILE A 186 10.15 -8.15 23.18
C ILE A 186 8.90 -7.46 23.77
N LEU A 187 8.21 -6.62 23.01
CA LEU A 187 6.99 -5.95 23.46
C LEU A 187 5.86 -6.94 23.78
N HIS A 188 5.69 -7.97 22.94
CA HIS A 188 4.73 -9.04 23.18
C HIS A 188 5.03 -9.73 24.53
N CYS A 189 6.27 -10.12 24.76
CA CYS A 189 6.69 -10.75 26.05
C CYS A 189 6.43 -9.84 27.26
N ILE A 190 6.73 -8.55 27.16
CA ILE A 190 6.47 -7.57 28.23
C ILE A 190 4.96 -7.43 28.51
N CYS A 191 4.15 -7.33 27.46
CA CYS A 191 2.70 -7.23 27.59
C CYS A 191 2.10 -8.51 28.18
N MET A 192 2.57 -9.70 27.74
CA MET A 192 2.13 -11.00 28.28
C MET A 192 2.52 -11.15 29.75
N TYR A 193 3.74 -10.79 30.12
CA TYR A 193 4.16 -10.79 31.53
C TYR A 193 3.26 -9.91 32.38
N GLY A 194 3.05 -8.65 31.96
CA GLY A 194 2.19 -7.73 32.72
C GLY A 194 0.74 -8.22 32.79
N PHE A 195 0.21 -8.83 31.74
CA PHE A 195 -1.13 -9.43 31.75
C PHE A 195 -1.24 -10.58 32.73
N ILE A 196 -0.35 -11.59 32.65
CA ILE A 196 -0.36 -12.76 33.52
C ILE A 196 -0.17 -12.36 34.99
N GLN A 197 0.83 -11.51 35.27
CA GLN A 197 1.10 -11.03 36.62
C GLN A 197 -0.10 -10.25 37.22
N SER A 198 -0.79 -9.50 36.39
CA SER A 198 -2.00 -8.79 36.82
C SER A 198 -3.16 -9.72 37.19
N LEU A 199 -3.28 -10.87 36.51
CA LEU A 199 -4.27 -11.91 36.86
C LEU A 199 -3.89 -12.60 38.17
N ILE A 200 -2.64 -12.99 38.32
CA ILE A 200 -2.13 -13.63 39.54
C ILE A 200 -2.34 -12.70 40.76
N ASN A 201 -2.04 -11.42 40.65
CA ASN A 201 -2.25 -10.43 41.72
C ASN A 201 -3.73 -10.24 42.11
N ARG A 202 -4.66 -10.75 41.34
CA ARG A 202 -6.12 -10.72 41.60
C ARG A 202 -6.72 -12.09 41.83
N ASP A 203 -5.90 -13.13 41.96
CA ASP A 203 -6.37 -14.53 42.12
C ASP A 203 -7.36 -14.98 41.03
N LEU A 204 -7.17 -14.47 39.80
CA LEU A 204 -8.00 -14.83 38.63
C LEU A 204 -7.30 -15.87 37.78
N CYS A 205 -8.03 -16.90 37.38
CA CYS A 205 -7.52 -17.84 36.39
C CYS A 205 -7.96 -17.41 34.96
N PHE A 206 -7.30 -18.00 33.96
CA PHE A 206 -7.53 -17.65 32.56
C PHE A 206 -8.99 -17.93 32.13
N ASN A 207 -9.57 -19.01 32.64
CA ASN A 207 -10.95 -19.38 32.31
C ASN A 207 -11.99 -18.39 32.86
N ASP A 208 -11.66 -17.63 33.93
CA ASP A 208 -12.56 -16.64 34.52
C ASP A 208 -12.79 -15.43 33.61
N ILE A 209 -11.92 -15.25 32.62
CA ILE A 209 -11.89 -14.09 31.73
C ILE A 209 -12.21 -14.42 30.27
N LEU A 210 -12.47 -15.68 29.94
CA LEU A 210 -12.95 -16.04 28.60
C LEU A 210 -14.40 -15.62 28.43
N GLN A 211 -14.76 -15.23 27.22
CA GLN A 211 -16.16 -15.06 26.83
C GLN A 211 -16.82 -16.42 26.79
N ASP A 212 -18.08 -16.49 27.21
CA ASP A 212 -18.88 -17.68 27.03
C ASP A 212 -18.95 -18.04 25.54
N GLU A 213 -18.90 -19.33 25.20
CA GLU A 213 -18.75 -19.87 23.81
C GLU A 213 -19.79 -19.35 22.78
N THR A 214 -20.75 -18.53 23.22
CA THR A 214 -21.83 -17.98 22.38
C THR A 214 -21.48 -16.72 21.60
N SER A 215 -20.30 -16.13 21.80
CA SER A 215 -19.92 -14.97 21.01
C SER A 215 -19.28 -15.42 19.69
N GLU A 216 -20.10 -15.43 18.64
CA GLU A 216 -19.73 -15.74 17.24
C GLU A 216 -18.74 -14.71 16.61
N HIS A 217 -17.80 -14.14 17.37
CA HIS A 217 -16.88 -13.16 16.84
C HIS A 217 -15.53 -13.76 16.47
N VAL A 218 -15.20 -13.68 15.20
CA VAL A 218 -13.91 -14.04 14.57
C VAL A 218 -13.58 -15.55 14.68
N GLY A 219 -14.38 -16.37 14.04
CA GLY A 219 -14.16 -17.82 13.92
C GLY A 219 -14.92 -18.44 12.75
N ASN A 220 -15.82 -17.68 12.15
CA ASN A 220 -16.47 -18.11 10.92
C ASN A 220 -15.47 -18.01 9.79
N ASP A 221 -15.08 -19.13 9.19
CA ASP A 221 -14.18 -19.25 8.04
C ASP A 221 -14.73 -18.52 6.78
N LYS A 222 -15.30 -17.30 6.96
CA LYS A 222 -15.98 -16.55 5.90
C LYS A 222 -15.03 -16.18 4.76
N HIS A 223 -13.80 -15.76 5.10
CA HIS A 223 -12.80 -15.44 4.10
C HIS A 223 -12.29 -16.71 3.42
N LYS A 224 -11.98 -17.76 4.16
CA LYS A 224 -11.60 -19.05 3.59
C LYS A 224 -12.71 -19.64 2.72
N ASN A 225 -13.97 -19.58 3.16
CA ASN A 225 -15.10 -20.02 2.37
C ASN A 225 -15.26 -19.21 1.09
N ALA A 226 -15.04 -17.89 1.14
CA ALA A 226 -15.02 -17.03 -0.03
C ALA A 226 -13.87 -17.39 -1.00
N ILE A 227 -12.66 -17.54 -0.48
CA ILE A 227 -11.48 -17.96 -1.27
C ILE A 227 -11.75 -19.33 -1.90
N HIS A 228 -12.26 -20.29 -1.15
CA HIS A 228 -12.58 -21.63 -1.68
C HIS A 228 -13.64 -21.56 -2.78
N ALA A 229 -14.65 -20.71 -2.64
CA ALA A 229 -15.65 -20.49 -3.69
C ALA A 229 -15.05 -19.90 -4.95
N LEU A 230 -14.16 -18.89 -4.82
CA LEU A 230 -13.46 -18.24 -5.92
C LEU A 230 -12.48 -19.17 -6.63
N LEU A 231 -11.73 -20.00 -5.89
CA LEU A 231 -10.76 -20.93 -6.46
C LEU A 231 -11.41 -22.14 -7.13
N LYS A 232 -12.71 -22.43 -6.90
CA LYS A 232 -13.44 -23.41 -7.71
C LYS A 232 -13.48 -23.03 -9.18
N GLU A 233 -13.53 -21.74 -9.47
CA GLU A 233 -13.34 -21.20 -10.80
C GLU A 233 -11.83 -21.02 -11.06
N LYS A 234 -11.14 -22.09 -11.43
CA LYS A 234 -9.67 -22.12 -11.64
C LYS A 234 -9.12 -20.99 -12.52
N THR A 235 -9.98 -20.34 -13.30
CA THR A 235 -9.64 -19.25 -14.22
C THR A 235 -9.27 -17.94 -13.51
N PHE A 236 -9.75 -17.67 -12.29
CA PHE A 236 -9.50 -16.38 -11.64
C PHE A 236 -8.04 -16.18 -11.28
N LYS A 237 -7.44 -17.15 -10.58
CA LYS A 237 -6.04 -17.01 -10.14
C LYS A 237 -5.10 -16.88 -11.34
N THR A 238 -5.26 -17.76 -12.33
CA THR A 238 -4.46 -17.72 -13.57
C THR A 238 -4.62 -16.39 -14.31
N ALA A 239 -5.85 -15.86 -14.41
CA ALA A 239 -6.08 -14.57 -15.06
C ALA A 239 -5.41 -13.40 -14.31
N ILE A 240 -5.39 -13.42 -12.96
CA ILE A 240 -4.70 -12.39 -12.17
C ILE A 240 -3.19 -12.47 -12.39
N GLU A 241 -2.60 -13.68 -12.39
CA GLU A 241 -1.18 -13.91 -12.67
C GLU A 241 -0.79 -13.44 -14.09
N GLU A 242 -1.58 -13.77 -15.11
CA GLU A 242 -1.39 -13.30 -16.49
C GLU A 242 -1.45 -11.77 -16.58
N TYR A 243 -2.41 -11.13 -15.92
CA TYR A 243 -2.52 -9.68 -15.89
C TYR A 243 -1.35 -9.02 -15.13
N LEU A 244 -0.87 -9.61 -14.04
CA LEU A 244 0.33 -9.13 -13.34
C LEU A 244 1.55 -9.13 -14.26
N GLU A 245 1.73 -10.16 -15.07
CA GLU A 245 2.83 -10.25 -16.03
C GLU A 245 2.65 -9.22 -17.17
N GLU A 246 1.47 -9.16 -17.80
CA GLU A 246 1.19 -8.25 -18.91
C GLU A 246 1.35 -6.79 -18.49
N TYR A 247 0.63 -6.36 -17.43
CA TYR A 247 0.63 -4.96 -16.99
C TYR A 247 1.93 -4.59 -16.29
N GLY A 248 2.62 -5.55 -15.68
CA GLY A 248 3.96 -5.37 -15.14
C GLY A 248 4.98 -5.00 -16.22
N LYS A 249 4.99 -5.71 -17.34
CA LYS A 249 5.84 -5.38 -18.49
C LYS A 249 5.51 -4.00 -19.04
N ARG A 250 4.21 -3.70 -19.25
CA ARG A 250 3.75 -2.39 -19.73
C ARG A 250 4.18 -1.25 -18.80
N PHE A 251 4.15 -1.47 -17.49
CA PHE A 251 4.61 -0.48 -16.52
C PHE A 251 6.11 -0.20 -16.65
N LEU A 252 6.95 -1.24 -16.76
CA LEU A 252 8.40 -1.06 -16.95
C LEU A 252 8.72 -0.35 -18.27
N ASP A 253 8.02 -0.70 -19.34
CA ASP A 253 8.17 -0.04 -20.64
C ASP A 253 7.78 1.45 -20.54
N SER A 254 6.67 1.76 -19.85
CA SER A 254 6.24 3.14 -19.60
C SER A 254 7.23 3.94 -18.75
N CYS A 255 7.78 3.33 -17.70
CA CYS A 255 8.84 3.97 -16.90
C CYS A 255 10.07 4.29 -17.74
N SER A 256 10.50 3.36 -18.61
CA SER A 256 11.64 3.59 -19.51
C SER A 256 11.39 4.76 -20.50
N VAL A 257 10.17 4.89 -21.02
CA VAL A 257 9.79 6.01 -21.88
C VAL A 257 9.80 7.32 -21.09
N PHE A 258 9.21 7.31 -19.89
CA PHE A 258 9.18 8.46 -19.00
C PHE A 258 10.59 8.98 -18.66
N GLU A 259 11.52 8.07 -18.29
CA GLU A 259 12.92 8.44 -18.02
C GLU A 259 13.62 9.07 -19.24
N LYS A 260 13.36 8.54 -20.44
CA LYS A 260 13.93 9.11 -21.68
C LYS A 260 13.38 10.50 -21.94
N LEU A 261 12.08 10.71 -21.77
CA LEU A 261 11.44 12.02 -21.89
C LEU A 261 12.01 13.00 -20.85
N HIS A 262 12.18 12.56 -19.62
CA HIS A 262 12.77 13.36 -18.54
C HIS A 262 14.19 13.83 -18.91
N LYS A 263 15.06 12.92 -19.37
CA LYS A 263 16.41 13.27 -19.85
C LYS A 263 16.42 14.25 -21.01
N VAL A 264 15.47 14.15 -21.95
CA VAL A 264 15.35 15.12 -23.04
C VAL A 264 15.05 16.51 -22.50
N TYR A 265 14.21 16.61 -21.49
CA TYR A 265 13.89 17.89 -20.85
C TYR A 265 15.05 18.48 -20.06
N GLU A 266 15.80 17.65 -19.32
CA GLU A 266 17.02 18.07 -18.64
C GLU A 266 18.01 18.68 -19.66
N LEU A 267 18.23 18.01 -20.80
CA LEU A 267 19.12 18.46 -21.85
C LEU A 267 18.67 19.79 -22.51
N LEU A 268 17.37 20.05 -22.55
CA LEU A 268 16.81 21.29 -23.08
C LEU A 268 16.81 22.45 -22.06
N GLY A 269 17.22 22.20 -20.80
CA GLY A 269 17.23 23.21 -19.74
C GLY A 269 15.83 23.69 -19.32
N CYS A 270 14.79 22.87 -19.59
CA CYS A 270 13.39 23.21 -19.38
C CYS A 270 12.78 22.55 -18.15
N GLU A 271 13.56 22.07 -17.19
CA GLU A 271 13.10 21.32 -16.02
C GLU A 271 12.00 22.05 -15.21
N GLY A 272 12.11 23.38 -15.08
CA GLY A 272 11.11 24.20 -14.37
C GLY A 272 9.80 24.39 -15.13
N GLU A 273 9.81 24.24 -16.46
CA GLU A 273 8.66 24.48 -17.34
C GLU A 273 7.83 23.21 -17.64
N LEU A 274 8.37 22.03 -17.33
CA LEU A 274 7.79 20.73 -17.63
C LEU A 274 6.34 20.58 -17.17
N LYS A 275 6.06 21.03 -15.95
CA LYS A 275 4.74 20.91 -15.34
C LYS A 275 3.70 21.89 -15.92
N HIS A 276 4.16 22.92 -16.64
CA HIS A 276 3.32 24.02 -17.13
C HIS A 276 3.38 24.23 -18.66
N SER A 277 4.16 23.39 -19.36
CA SER A 277 4.32 23.52 -20.81
C SER A 277 3.09 22.98 -21.55
N ASN A 278 2.36 23.88 -22.22
CA ASN A 278 1.26 23.54 -23.13
C ASN A 278 1.75 23.05 -24.51
N ASN A 279 3.06 22.85 -24.68
CA ASN A 279 3.59 22.30 -25.92
C ASN A 279 3.35 20.77 -26.00
N HIS A 280 3.38 20.20 -27.19
CA HIS A 280 3.09 18.78 -27.42
C HIS A 280 4.01 17.85 -26.62
N LEU A 281 5.27 18.21 -26.45
CA LEU A 281 6.21 17.41 -25.68
C LEU A 281 5.84 17.39 -24.18
N GLY A 282 5.42 18.55 -23.61
CA GLY A 282 4.94 18.65 -22.24
C GLY A 282 3.66 17.82 -22.00
N LYS A 283 2.75 17.87 -22.97
CA LYS A 283 1.53 17.04 -22.93
C LYS A 283 1.86 15.55 -22.99
N LEU A 284 2.81 15.14 -23.84
CA LEU A 284 3.27 13.75 -23.94
C LEU A 284 3.94 13.29 -22.64
N TYR A 285 4.79 14.10 -22.04
CA TYR A 285 5.38 13.83 -20.74
C TYR A 285 4.31 13.65 -19.64
N LYS A 286 3.35 14.58 -19.57
CA LYS A 286 2.23 14.48 -18.61
C LYS A 286 1.42 13.22 -18.86
N LEU A 287 1.16 12.86 -20.11
CA LEU A 287 0.40 11.66 -20.46
C LEU A 287 1.11 10.37 -20.04
N HIS A 288 2.43 10.26 -20.29
CA HIS A 288 3.20 9.11 -19.83
C HIS A 288 3.31 9.03 -18.30
N ASN A 289 3.36 10.16 -17.60
CA ASN A 289 3.26 10.18 -16.14
C ASN A 289 1.93 9.59 -15.67
N LEU A 290 0.81 10.05 -16.22
CA LEU A 290 -0.54 9.56 -15.88
C LEU A 290 -0.72 8.08 -16.23
N TYR A 291 -0.18 7.67 -17.38
CA TYR A 291 -0.20 6.27 -17.81
C TYR A 291 0.56 5.35 -16.85
N SER A 292 1.76 5.74 -16.44
CA SER A 292 2.56 4.98 -15.47
C SER A 292 1.85 4.87 -14.11
N LEU A 293 1.25 5.96 -13.62
CA LEU A 293 0.49 5.96 -12.37
C LEU A 293 -0.75 5.06 -12.44
N MET A 294 -1.42 5.02 -13.60
CA MET A 294 -2.57 4.15 -13.82
C MET A 294 -2.18 2.67 -13.81
N LEU A 295 -1.09 2.34 -14.51
CA LEU A 295 -0.53 0.98 -14.52
C LEU A 295 -0.09 0.55 -13.11
N TYR A 296 0.54 1.44 -12.36
CA TYR A 296 0.93 1.16 -10.98
C TYR A 296 -0.27 0.86 -10.08
N SER A 297 -1.33 1.67 -10.18
CA SER A 297 -2.57 1.44 -9.44
C SER A 297 -3.21 0.09 -9.79
N MET A 298 -3.14 -0.29 -11.05
CA MET A 298 -3.59 -1.60 -11.53
C MET A 298 -2.78 -2.75 -10.92
N LEU A 299 -1.45 -2.62 -10.91
CA LEU A 299 -0.56 -3.62 -10.34
C LEU A 299 -0.76 -3.80 -8.83
N ASP A 300 -1.01 -2.73 -8.08
CA ASP A 300 -1.31 -2.81 -6.66
C ASP A 300 -2.62 -3.58 -6.40
N LEU A 301 -3.67 -3.31 -7.18
CA LEU A 301 -4.94 -4.05 -7.07
C LEU A 301 -4.79 -5.53 -7.45
N LEU A 302 -4.05 -5.84 -8.50
CA LEU A 302 -3.78 -7.22 -8.90
C LEU A 302 -2.96 -7.96 -7.85
N SER A 303 -1.91 -7.33 -7.31
CA SER A 303 -1.03 -7.93 -6.30
C SER A 303 -1.76 -8.27 -5.01
N ILE A 304 -2.60 -7.36 -4.51
CA ILE A 304 -3.38 -7.64 -3.30
C ILE A 304 -4.49 -8.66 -3.56
N THR A 305 -5.05 -8.69 -4.77
CA THR A 305 -6.04 -9.70 -5.17
C THR A 305 -5.41 -11.09 -5.18
N ASP A 306 -4.22 -11.23 -5.76
CA ASP A 306 -3.46 -12.48 -5.75
C ASP A 306 -3.15 -12.94 -4.33
N SER A 307 -2.68 -12.03 -3.46
CA SER A 307 -2.39 -12.34 -2.06
C SER A 307 -3.61 -12.78 -1.27
N TYR A 308 -4.76 -12.16 -1.52
CA TYR A 308 -6.02 -12.59 -0.89
C TYR A 308 -6.37 -14.02 -1.29
N LEU A 309 -6.29 -14.34 -2.59
CA LEU A 309 -6.56 -15.68 -3.11
C LEU A 309 -5.54 -16.74 -2.62
N SER A 310 -4.33 -16.33 -2.29
CA SER A 310 -3.23 -17.18 -1.81
C SER A 310 -3.16 -17.32 -0.29
N SER A 311 -4.08 -16.69 0.45
CA SER A 311 -4.12 -16.75 1.92
C SER A 311 -4.42 -18.15 2.44
N CYS A 312 -3.64 -18.62 3.41
CA CYS A 312 -3.76 -19.96 3.97
C CYS A 312 -4.58 -20.02 5.27
N THR A 313 -4.66 -18.92 5.99
CA THR A 313 -5.41 -18.82 7.26
C THR A 313 -6.51 -17.78 7.19
N GLU A 314 -7.54 -17.89 8.04
CA GLU A 314 -8.62 -16.89 8.11
C GLU A 314 -8.09 -15.51 8.48
N MET A 315 -7.14 -15.42 9.42
CA MET A 315 -6.53 -14.15 9.82
C MET A 315 -5.68 -13.53 8.69
N GLU A 316 -4.93 -14.35 7.96
CA GLU A 316 -4.18 -13.89 6.78
C GLU A 316 -5.12 -13.32 5.73
N ALA A 317 -6.20 -14.03 5.43
CA ALA A 317 -7.22 -13.59 4.50
C ALA A 317 -7.94 -12.30 4.97
N ALA A 318 -8.26 -12.19 6.26
CA ALA A 318 -8.84 -10.98 6.84
C ALA A 318 -7.90 -9.77 6.74
N MET A 319 -6.59 -9.95 6.99
CA MET A 319 -5.59 -8.89 6.85
C MET A 319 -5.38 -8.50 5.39
N ASN A 320 -5.33 -9.46 4.48
CA ASN A 320 -5.27 -9.18 3.04
C ASN A 320 -6.55 -8.47 2.56
N MET A 321 -7.73 -8.83 3.08
CA MET A 321 -8.97 -8.09 2.81
C MET A 321 -8.90 -6.65 3.33
N ARG A 322 -8.30 -6.42 4.47
CA ARG A 322 -8.06 -5.06 4.99
C ARG A 322 -7.25 -4.22 3.99
N TYR A 323 -6.13 -4.74 3.51
CA TYR A 323 -5.32 -4.06 2.49
C TYR A 323 -6.06 -3.90 1.17
N PHE A 324 -6.83 -4.90 0.77
CA PHE A 324 -7.68 -4.87 -0.40
C PHE A 324 -8.66 -3.68 -0.38
N LEU A 325 -9.33 -3.45 0.75
CA LEU A 325 -10.22 -2.31 0.95
C LEU A 325 -9.46 -0.96 0.96
N ILE A 326 -8.29 -0.93 1.57
CA ILE A 326 -7.43 0.27 1.61
C ILE A 326 -6.97 0.63 0.19
N VAL A 327 -6.42 -0.32 -0.55
CA VAL A 327 -5.90 -0.12 -1.91
C VAL A 327 -7.03 0.27 -2.85
N LYS A 328 -8.15 -0.47 -2.85
CA LYS A 328 -9.33 -0.14 -3.64
C LYS A 328 -9.76 1.31 -3.47
N THR A 329 -9.91 1.73 -2.21
CA THR A 329 -10.38 3.09 -1.90
C THR A 329 -9.34 4.13 -2.28
N SER A 330 -8.04 3.85 -2.08
CA SER A 330 -6.95 4.77 -2.44
C SER A 330 -6.86 4.96 -3.94
N VAL A 331 -6.93 3.88 -4.72
CA VAL A 331 -6.92 3.90 -6.18
C VAL A 331 -8.11 4.71 -6.72
N LEU A 332 -9.32 4.47 -6.22
CA LEU A 332 -10.49 5.22 -6.65
C LEU A 332 -10.40 6.71 -6.25
N THR A 333 -9.88 7.02 -5.07
CA THR A 333 -9.64 8.41 -4.65
C THR A 333 -8.68 9.12 -5.61
N GLN A 334 -7.60 8.47 -5.99
CA GLN A 334 -6.59 9.03 -6.88
C GLN A 334 -7.13 9.22 -8.31
N ILE A 335 -7.85 8.22 -8.83
CA ILE A 335 -8.27 8.21 -10.23
C ILE A 335 -9.46 9.14 -10.46
N VAL A 336 -10.46 9.14 -9.57
CA VAL A 336 -11.74 9.83 -9.77
C VAL A 336 -12.03 10.86 -8.69
N GLY A 337 -11.67 10.56 -7.44
CA GLY A 337 -12.09 11.30 -6.25
C GLY A 337 -13.53 10.97 -5.81
N TYR A 338 -13.75 10.95 -4.50
CA TYR A 338 -15.07 10.72 -3.89
C TYR A 338 -15.85 12.02 -3.64
N THR A 339 -15.16 13.17 -3.65
CA THR A 339 -15.76 14.50 -3.47
C THR A 339 -15.47 15.36 -4.70
N GLU A 340 -16.19 16.45 -4.88
CA GLU A 340 -15.95 17.40 -5.98
C GLU A 340 -14.54 17.97 -5.93
N GLU A 341 -14.03 18.29 -4.71
CA GLU A 341 -12.68 18.78 -4.51
C GLU A 341 -11.62 17.74 -4.92
N GLU A 342 -11.79 16.48 -4.52
CA GLU A 342 -10.90 15.39 -4.93
C GLU A 342 -11.00 15.11 -6.44
N ALA A 343 -12.20 15.17 -7.01
CA ALA A 343 -12.43 14.96 -8.43
C ALA A 343 -11.74 16.02 -9.30
N SER A 344 -11.70 17.27 -8.84
CA SER A 344 -11.05 18.37 -9.58
C SER A 344 -9.53 18.22 -9.71
N VAL A 345 -8.90 17.45 -8.81
CA VAL A 345 -7.45 17.18 -8.80
C VAL A 345 -7.14 15.69 -9.04
N SER A 346 -8.09 14.93 -9.56
CA SER A 346 -7.94 13.50 -9.86
C SER A 346 -7.11 13.25 -11.12
N LEU A 347 -6.58 12.04 -11.27
CA LEU A 347 -5.89 11.66 -12.51
C LEU A 347 -6.81 11.75 -13.71
N TRP A 348 -8.09 11.41 -13.55
CA TRP A 348 -9.07 11.50 -14.62
C TRP A 348 -9.30 12.95 -15.07
N SER A 349 -9.36 13.90 -14.14
CA SER A 349 -9.44 15.34 -14.48
C SER A 349 -8.23 15.78 -15.33
N GLU A 350 -7.05 15.36 -14.94
CA GLU A 350 -5.81 15.67 -15.68
C GLU A 350 -5.76 15.00 -17.06
N ILE A 351 -6.30 13.77 -17.20
CA ILE A 351 -6.40 13.08 -18.49
C ILE A 351 -7.33 13.84 -19.43
N LYS A 352 -8.48 14.31 -18.93
CA LYS A 352 -9.44 15.07 -19.75
C LYS A 352 -8.86 16.34 -20.37
N GLU A 353 -7.96 17.03 -19.65
CA GLU A 353 -7.27 18.23 -20.18
C GLU A 353 -6.34 17.92 -21.37
N LEU A 354 -5.93 16.66 -21.52
CA LEU A 354 -5.01 16.23 -22.59
C LEU A 354 -5.74 15.79 -23.86
N ILE A 355 -7.06 15.59 -23.81
CA ILE A 355 -7.84 15.13 -24.97
C ILE A 355 -7.93 16.26 -25.98
N PRO A 356 -7.55 16.06 -27.27
CA PRO A 356 -7.68 17.07 -28.30
C PRO A 356 -9.16 17.41 -28.53
N GLU A 357 -9.52 18.70 -28.55
CA GLU A 357 -10.88 19.14 -28.82
C GLU A 357 -11.41 18.68 -30.20
N SER A 358 -10.49 18.51 -31.16
CA SER A 358 -10.79 18.07 -32.52
C SER A 358 -11.10 16.58 -32.65
N ASP A 359 -10.78 15.76 -31.63
CA ASP A 359 -10.99 14.31 -31.66
C ASP A 359 -12.34 13.95 -31.01
N SER A 360 -13.42 13.99 -31.80
CA SER A 360 -14.78 13.67 -31.31
C SER A 360 -14.89 12.26 -30.76
N GLN A 361 -14.16 11.29 -31.33
CA GLN A 361 -14.21 9.89 -30.89
C GLN A 361 -13.60 9.72 -29.49
N LEU A 362 -12.43 10.33 -29.22
CA LEU A 362 -11.83 10.30 -27.90
C LEU A 362 -12.69 11.04 -26.87
N ASN A 363 -13.31 12.16 -27.25
CA ASN A 363 -14.22 12.90 -26.38
C ASN A 363 -15.46 12.07 -25.99
N ASP A 364 -16.10 11.38 -26.92
CA ASP A 364 -17.25 10.51 -26.65
C ASP A 364 -16.87 9.31 -25.76
N MET A 365 -15.69 8.72 -26.01
CA MET A 365 -15.14 7.66 -25.15
C MET A 365 -14.88 8.18 -23.72
N ALA A 366 -14.36 9.39 -23.58
CA ALA A 366 -14.09 10.01 -22.28
C ALA A 366 -15.36 10.24 -21.47
N VAL A 367 -16.43 10.76 -22.11
CA VAL A 367 -17.74 10.96 -21.45
C VAL A 367 -18.29 9.64 -20.92
N THR A 368 -18.27 8.59 -21.75
CA THR A 368 -18.72 7.25 -21.35
C THR A 368 -17.89 6.71 -20.19
N MET A 369 -16.57 6.88 -20.26
CA MET A 369 -15.65 6.41 -19.21
C MET A 369 -15.88 7.16 -17.89
N GLU A 370 -16.10 8.48 -17.94
CA GLU A 370 -16.37 9.28 -16.75
C GLU A 370 -17.62 8.80 -16.02
N SER A 371 -18.69 8.44 -16.74
CA SER A 371 -19.89 7.88 -16.13
C SER A 371 -19.57 6.60 -15.34
N HIS A 372 -18.90 5.66 -15.95
CA HIS A 372 -18.51 4.41 -15.28
C HIS A 372 -17.57 4.62 -14.09
N LEU A 373 -16.64 5.57 -14.20
CA LEU A 373 -15.73 5.91 -13.11
C LEU A 373 -16.49 6.53 -11.93
N ARG A 374 -17.46 7.41 -12.20
CA ARG A 374 -18.27 8.03 -11.15
C ARG A 374 -19.19 7.02 -10.46
N GLU A 375 -19.75 6.06 -11.20
CA GLU A 375 -20.53 4.97 -10.62
C GLU A 375 -19.72 4.14 -9.62
N SER A 376 -18.42 3.95 -9.88
CA SER A 376 -17.54 3.16 -8.98
C SER A 376 -17.25 3.81 -7.63
N VAL A 377 -17.48 5.12 -7.47
CA VAL A 377 -17.22 5.90 -6.23
C VAL A 377 -18.49 6.30 -5.48
N MET A 378 -19.65 5.75 -5.84
CA MET A 378 -20.93 6.11 -5.19
C MET A 378 -21.01 5.69 -3.72
N ASP A 379 -20.21 4.69 -3.29
CA ASP A 379 -20.19 4.23 -1.90
C ASP A 379 -19.25 5.10 -1.03
N ILE A 380 -19.73 6.25 -0.62
CA ILE A 380 -19.00 7.19 0.28
C ILE A 380 -18.71 6.56 1.66
N ASP A 381 -19.49 5.59 2.13
CA ASP A 381 -19.31 4.96 3.44
C ASP A 381 -18.01 4.15 3.50
N ILE A 382 -17.57 3.58 2.38
CA ILE A 382 -16.28 2.91 2.24
C ILE A 382 -15.11 3.84 2.59
N LYS A 383 -15.15 5.12 2.18
CA LYS A 383 -14.10 6.10 2.49
C LYS A 383 -13.97 6.35 4.00
N ARG A 384 -15.12 6.44 4.71
CA ARG A 384 -15.13 6.57 6.18
C ARG A 384 -14.58 5.32 6.86
N LYS A 385 -14.95 4.13 6.37
CA LYS A 385 -14.45 2.85 6.88
C LYS A 385 -12.95 2.70 6.62
N ARG A 386 -12.42 3.14 5.46
CA ARG A 386 -10.98 3.14 5.18
C ARG A 386 -10.18 3.89 6.23
N ALA A 387 -10.59 5.09 6.64
CA ALA A 387 -9.87 5.86 7.65
C ALA A 387 -9.69 5.08 8.97
N LYS A 388 -10.67 4.24 9.33
CA LYS A 388 -10.57 3.35 10.49
C LYS A 388 -9.63 2.17 10.24
N LEU A 389 -9.53 1.67 9.01
CA LEU A 389 -8.67 0.54 8.65
C LEU A 389 -7.19 0.93 8.54
N VAL A 390 -6.87 2.17 8.13
CA VAL A 390 -5.49 2.60 7.84
C VAL A 390 -4.69 2.87 9.11
N HIS A 391 -5.24 3.67 10.03
CA HIS A 391 -4.45 4.23 11.12
C HIS A 391 -4.67 3.51 12.44
N LEU A 392 -3.62 2.81 12.90
CA LEU A 392 -3.52 2.31 14.25
C LEU A 392 -2.72 3.30 15.08
N THR A 393 -3.42 4.19 15.82
CA THR A 393 -2.78 5.12 16.76
C THR A 393 -2.98 4.63 18.18
N PHE A 394 -1.90 4.58 18.98
CA PHE A 394 -2.02 4.31 20.40
C PHE A 394 -2.80 5.43 21.09
N SER A 395 -3.76 5.05 21.93
CA SER A 395 -4.52 5.99 22.77
C SER A 395 -4.82 5.34 24.12
N LYS A 396 -4.37 5.99 25.20
CA LYS A 396 -4.69 5.56 26.58
C LYS A 396 -6.19 5.39 26.83
N ASN A 397 -6.99 6.23 26.18
CA ASN A 397 -8.45 6.27 26.41
C ASN A 397 -9.23 5.31 25.52
N LYS A 398 -8.59 4.72 24.50
CA LYS A 398 -9.22 3.77 23.55
C LYS A 398 -8.25 2.63 23.21
N PRO A 399 -7.90 1.78 24.17
CA PRO A 399 -7.01 0.66 23.89
C PRO A 399 -7.61 -0.37 22.93
N GLY A 400 -8.95 -0.43 22.80
CA GLY A 400 -9.67 -1.40 21.95
C GLY A 400 -9.73 -1.08 20.45
N LYS A 401 -8.86 -0.23 19.90
CA LYS A 401 -8.92 0.17 18.48
C LYS A 401 -8.75 -0.99 17.49
N VAL A 402 -8.02 -2.03 17.85
CA VAL A 402 -7.89 -3.24 17.01
C VAL A 402 -9.25 -3.94 16.84
N LYS A 403 -10.05 -4.06 17.92
CA LYS A 403 -11.41 -4.61 17.81
C LYS A 403 -12.31 -3.76 16.90
N GLU A 404 -12.14 -2.43 16.90
CA GLU A 404 -12.87 -1.55 15.98
C GLU A 404 -12.48 -1.86 14.52
N ILE A 405 -11.19 -2.10 14.23
CA ILE A 405 -10.72 -2.48 12.88
C ILE A 405 -11.35 -3.81 12.47
N LEU A 406 -11.28 -4.81 13.34
CA LEU A 406 -11.82 -6.14 13.06
C LEU A 406 -13.34 -6.11 12.90
N SER A 407 -14.07 -5.37 13.77
CA SER A 407 -15.51 -5.19 13.63
C SER A 407 -15.91 -4.50 12.34
N VAL A 408 -15.08 -3.56 11.83
CA VAL A 408 -15.29 -2.96 10.51
C VAL A 408 -15.09 -3.99 9.41
N LEU A 409 -14.06 -4.84 9.50
CA LEU A 409 -13.84 -5.92 8.53
C LEU A 409 -15.01 -6.93 8.53
N ASP A 410 -15.60 -7.21 9.68
CA ASP A 410 -16.74 -8.10 9.80
C ASP A 410 -18.01 -7.59 9.10
N THR A 411 -18.12 -6.28 8.87
CA THR A 411 -19.26 -5.69 8.14
C THR A 411 -19.22 -5.95 6.64
N PHE A 412 -18.10 -6.41 6.08
CA PHE A 412 -17.96 -6.65 4.65
C PHE A 412 -18.21 -8.11 4.31
N ASP A 413 -18.94 -8.34 3.21
CA ASP A 413 -19.01 -9.65 2.59
C ASP A 413 -17.82 -9.83 1.64
N PRO A 414 -16.91 -10.82 1.90
CA PRO A 414 -15.69 -10.99 1.13
C PRO A 414 -15.92 -11.24 -0.35
N LEU A 415 -16.95 -12.03 -0.71
CA LEU A 415 -17.27 -12.33 -2.11
C LEU A 415 -17.74 -11.08 -2.84
N SER A 416 -18.67 -10.34 -2.24
CA SER A 416 -19.17 -9.07 -2.82
C SER A 416 -18.03 -8.07 -3.05
N GLU A 417 -17.13 -7.92 -2.08
CA GLU A 417 -15.99 -7.00 -2.20
C GLU A 417 -15.01 -7.46 -3.28
N PHE A 418 -14.77 -8.75 -3.40
CA PHE A 418 -13.92 -9.32 -4.46
C PHE A 418 -14.48 -8.99 -5.86
N TYR A 419 -15.76 -9.23 -6.10
CA TYR A 419 -16.38 -8.91 -7.38
C TYR A 419 -16.36 -7.40 -7.70
N LYS A 420 -16.56 -6.53 -6.72
CA LYS A 420 -16.42 -5.09 -6.90
C LYS A 420 -15.01 -4.70 -7.37
N VAL A 421 -13.97 -5.35 -6.83
CA VAL A 421 -12.59 -5.08 -7.28
C VAL A 421 -12.34 -5.63 -8.67
N LEU A 422 -12.88 -6.79 -9.03
CA LEU A 422 -12.79 -7.27 -10.41
C LEU A 422 -13.43 -6.29 -11.40
N ASP A 423 -14.54 -5.66 -11.04
CA ASP A 423 -15.17 -4.65 -11.89
C ASP A 423 -14.32 -3.38 -11.99
N ILE A 424 -13.63 -2.97 -10.91
CA ILE A 424 -12.65 -1.89 -10.95
C ILE A 424 -11.46 -2.25 -11.84
N ILE A 425 -10.93 -3.47 -11.74
CA ILE A 425 -9.85 -3.96 -12.61
C ILE A 425 -10.27 -3.88 -14.08
N LYS A 426 -11.47 -4.37 -14.43
CA LYS A 426 -12.03 -4.26 -15.79
C LYS A 426 -12.16 -2.81 -16.25
N LEU A 427 -12.56 -1.91 -15.35
CA LEU A 427 -12.67 -0.49 -15.64
C LEU A 427 -11.29 0.12 -15.90
N LEU A 428 -10.29 -0.20 -15.08
CA LEU A 428 -8.91 0.24 -15.28
C LEU A 428 -8.32 -0.25 -16.60
N ILE A 429 -8.60 -1.49 -17.00
CA ILE A 429 -8.22 -2.01 -18.33
C ILE A 429 -8.79 -1.11 -19.45
N LYS A 430 -10.05 -0.69 -19.33
CA LYS A 430 -10.65 0.23 -20.31
C LYS A 430 -9.98 1.60 -20.31
N VAL A 431 -9.67 2.14 -19.13
CA VAL A 431 -8.95 3.43 -18.98
C VAL A 431 -7.54 3.34 -19.60
N ILE A 432 -6.81 2.26 -19.31
CA ILE A 432 -5.47 2.02 -19.90
C ILE A 432 -5.55 1.95 -21.43
N LYS A 433 -6.52 1.22 -21.99
CA LYS A 433 -6.74 1.18 -23.45
C LYS A 433 -7.11 2.54 -24.03
N PHE A 434 -7.87 3.33 -23.32
CA PHE A 434 -8.17 4.73 -23.70
C PHE A 434 -6.89 5.57 -23.75
N LEU A 435 -6.03 5.46 -22.72
CA LEU A 435 -4.74 6.16 -22.69
C LEU A 435 -3.79 5.69 -23.81
N ASP A 436 -3.79 4.40 -24.16
CA ASP A 436 -3.06 3.89 -25.34
C ASP A 436 -3.52 4.61 -26.61
N SER A 437 -4.83 4.78 -26.79
CA SER A 437 -5.38 5.47 -27.94
C SER A 437 -5.00 6.96 -27.96
N LEU A 438 -4.98 7.59 -26.79
CA LEU A 438 -4.58 8.99 -26.64
C LEU A 438 -3.09 9.19 -26.92
N ILE A 439 -2.21 8.29 -26.46
CA ILE A 439 -0.77 8.30 -26.78
C ILE A 439 -0.57 8.21 -28.29
N VAL A 440 -1.24 7.26 -28.95
CA VAL A 440 -1.14 7.07 -30.42
C VAL A 440 -1.62 8.31 -31.17
N SER A 441 -2.70 8.97 -30.72
CA SER A 441 -3.19 10.20 -31.31
C SER A 441 -2.18 11.33 -31.19
N MET A 442 -1.60 11.53 -30.00
CA MET A 442 -0.57 12.55 -29.78
C MET A 442 0.72 12.31 -30.57
N ASP A 443 1.19 11.06 -30.64
CA ASP A 443 2.37 10.72 -31.46
C ASP A 443 2.17 11.03 -32.93
N LYS A 444 0.96 10.83 -33.47
CA LYS A 444 0.64 11.21 -34.84
C LYS A 444 0.68 12.72 -35.03
N GLU A 445 0.13 13.51 -34.10
CA GLU A 445 0.15 14.97 -34.18
C GLU A 445 1.61 15.49 -34.16
N ILE A 446 2.45 14.99 -33.24
CA ILE A 446 3.87 15.34 -33.16
C ILE A 446 4.61 14.99 -34.45
N THR A 447 4.32 13.81 -35.02
CA THR A 447 4.94 13.36 -36.29
C THR A 447 4.57 14.30 -37.44
N ILE A 448 3.30 14.69 -37.54
CA ILE A 448 2.80 15.61 -38.57
C ILE A 448 3.47 17.00 -38.41
N GLU A 449 3.57 17.53 -37.20
CA GLU A 449 4.21 18.81 -36.94
C GLU A 449 5.72 18.80 -37.24
N ASN A 450 6.42 17.74 -36.83
CA ASN A 450 7.82 17.55 -37.14
C ASN A 450 8.04 17.48 -38.66
N GLN A 451 7.17 16.82 -39.41
CA GLN A 451 7.25 16.78 -40.88
C GLN A 451 7.03 18.15 -41.47
N LYS A 452 6.04 18.92 -41.02
CA LYS A 452 5.80 20.30 -41.45
C LYS A 452 7.02 21.20 -41.20
N LEU A 453 7.65 21.04 -40.01
CA LEU A 453 8.86 21.78 -39.65
C LEU A 453 10.04 21.45 -40.57
N LEU A 454 10.25 20.14 -40.84
CA LEU A 454 11.29 19.67 -41.76
C LEU A 454 11.07 20.23 -43.18
N ASP A 455 9.83 20.22 -43.66
CA ASP A 455 9.51 20.76 -44.99
C ASP A 455 9.73 22.27 -45.06
N LYS A 456 9.41 22.99 -43.95
CA LYS A 456 9.73 24.42 -43.82
C LYS A 456 11.23 24.70 -43.84
N ILE A 457 12.02 23.92 -43.09
CA ILE A 457 13.49 24.02 -43.08
C ILE A 457 14.06 23.73 -44.48
N ARG A 458 13.56 22.70 -45.16
CA ARG A 458 13.98 22.35 -46.52
C ARG A 458 13.68 23.51 -47.49
N SER A 459 12.47 24.09 -47.41
CA SER A 459 12.09 25.23 -48.27
C SER A 459 12.95 26.47 -48.02
N MET A 460 13.25 26.77 -46.73
CA MET A 460 14.16 27.85 -46.35
C MET A 460 15.61 27.62 -46.88
N SER A 461 16.09 26.37 -46.75
CA SER A 461 17.42 25.99 -47.24
C SER A 461 17.51 26.12 -48.78
N SER A 462 16.46 25.72 -49.51
CA SER A 462 16.43 25.91 -50.96
C SER A 462 16.39 27.40 -51.36
N SER A 463 15.58 28.21 -50.69
CA SER A 463 15.49 29.65 -50.91
C SER A 463 16.83 30.38 -50.64
N LEU A 464 17.55 29.98 -49.58
CA LEU A 464 18.87 30.45 -49.27
C LEU A 464 19.90 30.07 -50.35
N ARG A 465 19.82 28.83 -50.85
CA ARG A 465 20.68 28.37 -51.96
C ARG A 465 20.43 29.19 -53.22
N ASP A 466 19.16 29.40 -53.58
CA ASP A 466 18.80 30.22 -54.76
C ASP A 466 19.25 31.68 -54.62
N MET A 467 19.18 32.27 -53.40
CA MET A 467 19.71 33.61 -53.14
C MET A 467 21.25 33.68 -53.29
N ILE A 468 21.95 32.68 -52.78
CA ILE A 468 23.41 32.61 -52.92
C ILE A 468 23.81 32.46 -54.38
N GLU A 469 23.13 31.60 -55.15
CA GLU A 469 23.41 31.40 -56.58
C GLU A 469 23.10 32.65 -57.40
N ARG A 470 22.08 33.45 -57.11
CA ARG A 470 21.85 34.76 -57.77
C ARG A 470 22.93 35.78 -57.44
N ASN A 471 23.29 35.89 -56.14
CA ASN A 471 24.37 36.85 -55.76
C ASN A 471 25.75 36.47 -56.26
N VAL A 472 25.98 35.20 -56.61
CA VAL A 472 27.26 34.78 -57.27
C VAL A 472 27.24 35.00 -58.77
N LYS A 473 26.07 35.02 -59.43
CA LYS A 473 25.94 35.31 -60.87
C LYS A 473 25.93 36.77 -61.17
N ASP A 474 25.61 37.64 -60.20
CA ASP A 474 25.62 39.11 -60.36
C ASP A 474 26.96 39.76 -60.00
N LYS A 475 27.98 38.95 -59.67
CA LYS A 475 29.40 39.34 -59.55
C LYS A 475 30.23 38.77 -60.67
#